data_beb6f3022a10e63fd999a130a0d6244c
#
_entry.id   beb6f3022a10e63fd999a130a0d6244c
#
_cell.length_a   1.000
_cell.length_b   1.000
_cell.length_c   1.000
_cell.angle_alpha   90.00
_cell.angle_beta   90.00
_cell.angle_gamma   90.00
#
_symmetry.space_group_name_H-M   'P 1'
#
loop_
_entity.id
_entity.type
_entity.pdbx_description
1 polymer ?
#
loop_
_entity_poly.entity_id
_entity_poly.type
_entity_poly.pdbx_seq_one_letter_code
_entity_poly.pdbx_strand_id
1 'polypeptide(L)'
;ELKKLLDEEIIPRIKASPMQVEVAGHSDSDPMPKKWQKFYKSNWELSAARGATCVRYMIEKGVPAPRLLAAGYGDWYPRGIDSIKSINPMYNPLTLTWGDKGQPTDAKGNPLPTVLSLNKTKKQKSGNRRIQITFINPPHHGKGRSGTDYQESEN
;
A
#
# COMPACT_ATOMS: atom_id res chain seq x y z
N GLU A 1 1.07 20.14 5.50
CA GLU A 1 0.44 19.88 4.19
C GLU A 1 -0.47 18.65 4.24
N LEU A 2 -0.01 17.46 4.62
CA LEU A 2 -0.84 16.24 4.68
C LEU A 2 -2.06 16.40 5.62
N LYS A 3 -1.88 16.93 6.83
CA LYS A 3 -3.00 17.14 7.77
C LYS A 3 -4.07 18.06 7.21
N LYS A 4 -3.67 19.14 6.55
CA LYS A 4 -4.60 20.07 5.91
C LYS A 4 -5.42 19.36 4.82
N LEU A 5 -4.75 18.59 3.95
CA LEU A 5 -5.43 17.79 2.93
C LEU A 5 -6.40 16.76 3.53
N LEU A 6 -6.01 16.11 4.62
CA LEU A 6 -6.88 15.18 5.33
C LEU A 6 -8.11 15.88 5.89
N ASP A 7 -7.94 17.00 6.58
CA ASP A 7 -9.02 17.71 7.26
C ASP A 7 -10.01 18.38 6.28
N GLU A 8 -9.49 19.01 5.23
CA GLU A 8 -10.30 19.83 4.33
C GLU A 8 -10.94 19.02 3.19
N GLU A 9 -10.31 17.92 2.75
CA GLU A 9 -10.79 17.21 1.58
C GLU A 9 -11.11 15.74 1.83
N ILE A 10 -10.19 15.00 2.46
CA ILE A 10 -10.31 13.53 2.50
C ILE A 10 -11.33 13.07 3.55
N ILE A 11 -11.21 13.57 4.77
CA ILE A 11 -12.11 13.18 5.87
C ILE A 11 -13.58 13.53 5.60
N PRO A 12 -13.91 14.71 5.07
CA PRO A 12 -15.29 15.01 4.68
C PRO A 12 -15.84 14.02 3.63
N ARG A 13 -15.05 13.66 2.64
CA ARG A 13 -15.44 12.66 1.61
C ARG A 13 -15.64 11.27 2.19
N ILE A 14 -14.77 10.85 3.11
CA ILE A 14 -14.92 9.58 3.82
C ILE A 14 -16.22 9.57 4.62
N LYS A 15 -16.53 10.65 5.36
CA LYS A 15 -17.75 10.74 6.16
C LYS A 15 -19.01 10.74 5.30
N ALA A 16 -18.97 11.32 4.12
CA ALA A 16 -20.09 11.34 3.17
C ALA A 16 -20.31 10.02 2.44
N SER A 17 -19.37 9.08 2.49
CA SER A 17 -19.42 7.78 1.80
C SER A 17 -19.71 6.65 2.79
N PRO A 18 -20.49 5.61 2.43
CA PRO A 18 -20.65 4.41 3.24
C PRO A 18 -19.53 3.38 3.07
N MET A 19 -18.58 3.62 2.16
CA MET A 19 -17.52 2.67 1.80
C MET A 19 -16.49 2.51 2.93
N GLN A 20 -15.86 1.34 2.99
CA GLN A 20 -14.64 1.17 3.77
C GLN A 20 -13.47 1.90 3.10
N VAL A 21 -12.45 2.20 3.88
CA VAL A 21 -11.28 2.94 3.40
C VAL A 21 -10.01 2.25 3.86
N GLU A 22 -9.19 1.86 2.90
CA GLU A 22 -7.83 1.42 3.15
C GLU A 22 -6.89 2.63 3.16
N VAL A 23 -6.07 2.72 4.20
CA VAL A 23 -5.01 3.71 4.36
C VAL A 23 -3.68 2.99 4.30
N ALA A 24 -3.07 3.01 3.14
CA ALA A 24 -1.85 2.28 2.84
C ALA A 24 -0.60 3.17 2.92
N GLY A 25 0.37 2.77 3.73
CA GLY A 25 1.69 3.38 3.74
C GLY A 25 2.60 2.71 2.70
N HIS A 26 3.41 3.53 2.03
CA HIS A 26 4.45 3.10 1.10
C HIS A 26 5.79 3.73 1.46
N SER A 27 6.87 3.05 1.16
CA SER A 27 8.23 3.57 1.24
C SER A 27 8.92 3.51 -0.13
N ASP A 28 10.12 4.04 -0.19
CA ASP A 28 11.05 3.78 -1.30
C ASP A 28 12.01 2.65 -0.93
N SER A 29 12.89 2.30 -1.87
CA SER A 29 13.88 1.24 -1.69
C SER A 29 15.15 1.67 -0.95
N ASP A 30 15.21 2.88 -0.39
CA ASP A 30 16.37 3.29 0.41
C ASP A 30 16.44 2.48 1.71
N PRO A 31 17.64 2.08 2.12
CA PRO A 31 17.82 1.43 3.39
C PRO A 31 17.30 2.28 4.55
N MET A 32 16.72 1.62 5.54
CA MET A 32 16.24 2.28 6.75
C MET A 32 17.37 3.08 7.42
N PRO A 33 17.22 4.40 7.65
CA PRO A 33 18.19 5.19 8.36
C PRO A 33 18.47 4.62 9.75
N LYS A 34 19.74 4.58 10.19
CA LYS A 34 20.17 3.98 11.46
C LYS A 34 19.33 4.44 12.67
N LYS A 35 18.97 5.72 12.72
CA LYS A 35 18.15 6.30 13.81
C LYS A 35 16.76 5.69 13.93
N TRP A 36 16.21 5.10 12.85
CA TRP A 36 14.90 4.48 12.83
C TRP A 36 14.93 2.96 13.00
N GLN A 37 16.10 2.31 12.80
CA GLN A 37 16.25 0.85 12.87
C GLN A 37 15.91 0.28 14.25
N LYS A 38 16.00 1.08 15.31
CA LYS A 38 15.56 0.68 16.66
C LYS A 38 14.04 0.59 16.81
N PHE A 39 13.28 1.25 15.94
CA PHE A 39 11.82 1.25 15.97
C PHE A 39 11.22 0.37 14.88
N TYR A 40 11.86 0.31 13.72
CA TYR A 40 11.37 -0.41 12.53
C TYR A 40 12.53 -1.22 11.96
N LYS A 41 12.32 -2.52 11.80
CA LYS A 41 13.33 -3.43 11.27
C LYS A 41 13.45 -3.35 9.75
N SER A 42 12.36 -3.00 9.07
CA SER A 42 12.29 -2.94 7.61
C SER A 42 11.33 -1.85 7.12
N ASN A 43 11.28 -1.67 5.80
CA ASN A 43 10.31 -0.79 5.14
C ASN A 43 8.87 -1.28 5.31
N TRP A 44 8.65 -2.55 5.63
CA TRP A 44 7.33 -3.10 5.93
C TRP A 44 6.74 -2.48 7.20
N GLU A 45 7.47 -2.55 8.30
CA GLU A 45 7.01 -1.99 9.58
C GLU A 45 6.87 -0.47 9.51
N LEU A 46 7.81 0.21 8.84
CA LEU A 46 7.74 1.67 8.67
C LEU A 46 6.49 2.07 7.89
N SER A 47 6.20 1.40 6.78
CA SER A 47 5.05 1.73 5.95
C SER A 47 3.72 1.43 6.66
N ALA A 48 3.63 0.30 7.37
CA ALA A 48 2.47 -0.06 8.17
C ALA A 48 2.23 0.95 9.32
N ALA A 49 3.28 1.37 10.02
CA ALA A 49 3.20 2.37 11.09
C ALA A 49 2.72 3.74 10.55
N ARG A 50 3.12 4.13 9.35
CA ARG A 50 2.63 5.35 8.69
C ARG A 50 1.13 5.26 8.39
N GLY A 51 0.67 4.15 7.82
CA GLY A 51 -0.76 3.89 7.58
C GLY A 51 -1.57 3.94 8.88
N ALA A 52 -1.12 3.23 9.91
CA ALA A 52 -1.76 3.20 11.21
C ALA A 52 -1.81 4.58 11.90
N THR A 53 -0.76 5.39 11.76
CA THR A 53 -0.74 6.75 12.29
C THR A 53 -1.79 7.63 11.62
N CYS A 54 -1.97 7.49 10.31
CA CYS A 54 -2.98 8.20 9.56
C CYS A 54 -4.41 7.75 9.96
N VAL A 55 -4.62 6.44 10.14
CA VAL A 55 -5.88 5.89 10.64
C VAL A 55 -6.23 6.44 12.02
N ARG A 56 -5.30 6.46 12.97
CA ARG A 56 -5.55 7.06 14.30
C ARG A 56 -5.99 8.51 14.19
N TYR A 57 -5.30 9.29 13.36
CA TYR A 57 -5.67 10.68 13.13
C TYR A 57 -7.10 10.83 12.58
N MET A 58 -7.49 9.98 11.62
CA MET A 58 -8.86 9.99 11.08
C MET A 58 -9.90 9.63 12.13
N ILE A 59 -9.60 8.67 13.03
CA ILE A 59 -10.47 8.30 14.15
C ILE A 59 -10.63 9.48 15.11
N GLU A 60 -9.55 10.16 15.48
CA GLU A 60 -9.59 11.38 16.32
C GLU A 60 -10.45 12.48 15.69
N LYS A 61 -10.53 12.53 14.37
CA LYS A 61 -11.38 13.45 13.60
C LYS A 61 -12.81 12.92 13.39
N GLY A 62 -13.17 11.82 14.02
CA GLY A 62 -14.53 11.28 14.06
C GLY A 62 -14.90 10.40 12.86
N VAL A 63 -13.93 9.81 12.17
CA VAL A 63 -14.21 8.72 11.21
C VAL A 63 -14.40 7.42 12.01
N PRO A 64 -15.51 6.67 11.82
CA PRO A 64 -15.75 5.42 12.55
C PRO A 64 -14.64 4.39 12.29
N ALA A 65 -14.01 3.87 13.36
CA ALA A 65 -12.91 2.93 13.27
C ALA A 65 -13.22 1.67 12.41
N PRO A 66 -14.41 1.04 12.47
CA PRO A 66 -14.74 -0.13 11.67
C PRO A 66 -14.70 0.11 10.15
N ARG A 67 -14.65 1.36 9.72
CA ARG A 67 -14.57 1.73 8.30
C ARG A 67 -13.15 1.86 7.79
N LEU A 68 -12.16 1.81 8.67
CA LEU A 68 -10.77 2.08 8.34
C LEU A 68 -9.93 0.82 8.41
N LEU A 69 -9.07 0.64 7.42
CA LEU A 69 -8.06 -0.40 7.36
C LEU A 69 -6.69 0.28 7.23
N ALA A 70 -5.73 -0.16 8.04
CA ALA A 70 -4.34 0.26 7.90
C ALA A 70 -3.55 -0.83 7.16
N ALA A 71 -2.79 -0.45 6.13
CA ALA A 71 -1.94 -1.36 5.38
C ALA A 71 -0.52 -0.80 5.23
N GLY A 72 0.45 -1.69 5.06
CA GLY A 72 1.83 -1.33 4.74
C GLY A 72 2.32 -2.17 3.57
N TYR A 73 2.83 -1.52 2.53
CA TYR A 73 3.29 -2.18 1.32
C TYR A 73 4.81 -2.15 1.15
N GLY A 74 5.55 -1.63 2.14
CA GLY A 74 7.00 -1.48 2.01
C GLY A 74 7.39 -0.67 0.78
N ASP A 75 8.45 -1.08 0.12
CA ASP A 75 8.96 -0.50 -1.13
C ASP A 75 8.60 -1.31 -2.39
N TRP A 76 7.76 -2.34 -2.23
CA TRP A 76 7.41 -3.29 -3.30
C TRP A 76 6.33 -2.80 -4.27
N TYR A 77 5.65 -1.71 -3.94
CA TYR A 77 4.58 -1.13 -4.74
C TYR A 77 4.87 0.35 -5.10
N PRO A 78 5.95 0.62 -5.88
CA PRO A 78 6.24 1.97 -6.34
C PRO A 78 5.14 2.48 -7.27
N ARG A 79 5.04 3.79 -7.42
CA ARG A 79 4.12 4.39 -8.40
C ARG A 79 4.42 3.89 -9.81
N GLY A 80 3.37 3.53 -10.53
CA GLY A 80 3.46 2.97 -11.88
C GLY A 80 3.47 1.45 -11.94
N ILE A 81 3.66 0.74 -10.81
CA ILE A 81 3.61 -0.72 -10.78
C ILE A 81 2.20 -1.28 -11.04
N ASP A 82 1.17 -0.53 -10.69
CA ASP A 82 -0.22 -0.97 -10.88
C ASP A 82 -0.59 -1.10 -12.36
N SER A 83 0.01 -0.29 -13.22
CA SER A 83 -0.17 -0.41 -14.67
C SER A 83 0.35 -1.75 -15.22
N ILE A 84 1.32 -2.34 -14.55
CA ILE A 84 1.91 -3.63 -14.91
C ILE A 84 1.03 -4.78 -14.46
N LYS A 85 0.46 -4.70 -13.26
CA LYS A 85 -0.45 -5.72 -12.73
C LYS A 85 -1.70 -5.88 -13.59
N SER A 86 -2.22 -4.77 -14.12
CA SER A 86 -3.39 -4.81 -15.01
C SER A 86 -3.09 -5.48 -16.36
N ILE A 87 -1.83 -5.46 -16.79
CA ILE A 87 -1.40 -6.08 -18.06
C ILE A 87 -1.16 -7.57 -17.88
N ASN A 88 -0.66 -7.99 -16.69
CA ASN A 88 -0.45 -9.42 -16.44
C ASN A 88 -0.39 -9.80 -14.97
N PRO A 89 -1.36 -10.59 -14.49
CA PRO A 89 -1.42 -11.07 -13.11
C PRO A 89 -0.29 -12.04 -12.74
N MET A 90 0.44 -12.60 -13.71
CA MET A 90 1.56 -13.51 -13.51
C MET A 90 2.90 -12.79 -13.35
N TYR A 91 2.93 -11.47 -13.50
CA TYR A 91 4.16 -10.70 -13.30
C TYR A 91 4.60 -10.75 -11.84
N ASN A 92 5.78 -11.32 -11.61
CA ASN A 92 6.41 -11.29 -10.29
C ASN A 92 7.38 -10.09 -10.21
N PRO A 93 7.04 -9.04 -9.48
CA PRO A 93 7.91 -7.87 -9.37
C PRO A 93 9.21 -8.14 -8.62
N LEU A 94 9.31 -9.29 -7.91
CA LEU A 94 10.50 -9.68 -7.15
C LEU A 94 11.61 -10.21 -8.03
N THR A 95 11.25 -11.03 -9.01
CA THR A 95 12.25 -11.72 -9.83
C THR A 95 12.65 -10.94 -11.07
N LEU A 96 11.91 -9.89 -11.42
CA LEU A 96 12.09 -9.12 -12.65
C LEU A 96 12.01 -9.99 -13.92
N THR A 97 11.57 -11.23 -13.77
CA THR A 97 11.52 -12.21 -14.83
C THR A 97 10.11 -12.76 -14.97
N TRP A 98 9.77 -13.10 -16.16
CA TRP A 98 8.55 -13.75 -16.55
C TRP A 98 8.88 -15.23 -16.76
N GLY A 99 8.99 -16.00 -15.67
CA GLY A 99 9.52 -17.35 -15.76
C GLY A 99 10.85 -17.35 -16.50
N ASP A 100 11.06 -18.31 -17.38
CA ASP A 100 12.28 -18.44 -18.18
C ASP A 100 12.33 -17.50 -19.41
N LYS A 101 11.35 -16.62 -19.58
CA LYS A 101 11.18 -15.82 -20.81
C LYS A 101 11.77 -14.40 -20.74
N GLY A 102 12.50 -14.07 -19.67
CA GLY A 102 13.15 -12.76 -19.53
C GLY A 102 12.23 -11.64 -19.06
N GLN A 103 12.66 -10.39 -19.22
CA GLN A 103 11.91 -9.22 -18.78
C GLN A 103 10.66 -9.03 -19.66
N PRO A 104 9.46 -8.87 -19.05
CA PRO A 104 8.25 -8.63 -19.82
C PRO A 104 8.33 -7.30 -20.59
N THR A 105 7.75 -7.28 -21.78
CA THR A 105 7.69 -6.11 -22.65
C THR A 105 6.26 -5.68 -22.91
N ASP A 106 6.08 -4.41 -23.28
CA ASP A 106 4.83 -3.90 -23.80
C ASP A 106 4.56 -4.40 -25.24
N ALA A 107 3.41 -4.01 -25.80
CA ALA A 107 3.04 -4.38 -27.17
C ALA A 107 4.01 -3.86 -28.25
N LYS A 108 4.88 -2.90 -27.90
CA LYS A 108 5.92 -2.33 -28.79
C LYS A 108 7.30 -2.95 -28.58
N GLY A 109 7.40 -3.95 -27.68
CA GLY A 109 8.67 -4.59 -27.34
C GLY A 109 9.54 -3.83 -26.34
N ASN A 110 9.05 -2.73 -25.74
CA ASN A 110 9.81 -2.01 -24.72
C ASN A 110 9.73 -2.76 -23.38
N PRO A 111 10.84 -2.82 -22.62
CA PRO A 111 10.82 -3.44 -21.29
C PRO A 111 9.81 -2.76 -20.35
N LEU A 112 8.96 -3.54 -19.69
CA LEU A 112 8.06 -3.03 -18.66
C LEU A 112 8.86 -2.55 -17.45
N PRO A 113 8.38 -1.50 -16.75
CA PRO A 113 9.04 -1.02 -15.55
C PRO A 113 9.07 -2.10 -14.46
N THR A 114 10.12 -2.10 -13.67
CA THR A 114 10.31 -3.00 -12.53
C THR A 114 10.28 -2.21 -11.22
N VAL A 115 10.14 -2.89 -10.07
CA VAL A 115 10.25 -2.24 -8.76
C VAL A 115 11.56 -1.46 -8.65
N LEU A 116 12.68 -2.05 -9.10
CA LEU A 116 13.99 -1.38 -9.08
C LEU A 116 14.04 -0.18 -10.02
N SER A 117 13.50 -0.29 -11.23
CA SER A 117 13.51 0.82 -12.20
C SER A 117 12.65 2.01 -11.76
N LEU A 118 11.60 1.76 -10.99
CA LEU A 118 10.70 2.78 -10.44
C LEU A 118 11.19 3.37 -9.10
N ASN A 119 12.34 2.93 -8.59
CA ASN A 119 12.98 3.42 -7.38
C ASN A 119 14.40 3.99 -7.62
N LYS A 120 14.78 4.33 -8.86
CA LYS A 120 16.14 4.81 -9.18
C LYS A 120 16.37 6.27 -8.84
N THR A 121 15.47 7.14 -9.24
CA THR A 121 15.67 8.59 -9.14
C THR A 121 15.14 9.16 -7.83
N LYS A 122 15.70 10.29 -7.37
CA LYS A 122 15.19 11.03 -6.20
C LYS A 122 13.71 11.38 -6.34
N LYS A 123 13.26 11.76 -7.54
CA LYS A 123 11.86 12.08 -7.84
C LYS A 123 10.95 10.86 -7.67
N GLN A 124 11.36 9.70 -8.21
CA GLN A 124 10.62 8.45 -8.04
C GLN A 124 10.53 8.05 -6.57
N LYS A 125 11.65 8.03 -5.85
CA LYS A 125 11.69 7.72 -4.41
C LYS A 125 10.80 8.65 -3.59
N SER A 126 10.86 9.95 -3.84
CA SER A 126 9.97 10.93 -3.20
C SER A 126 8.49 10.62 -3.44
N GLY A 127 8.12 10.28 -4.67
CA GLY A 127 6.75 9.91 -5.00
C GLY A 127 6.31 8.57 -4.39
N ASN A 128 7.27 7.64 -4.17
CA ASN A 128 7.00 6.34 -3.58
C ASN A 128 6.77 6.43 -2.07
N ARG A 129 7.41 7.35 -1.36
CA ARG A 129 7.13 7.66 0.06
C ARG A 129 5.79 8.37 0.20
N ARG A 130 4.69 7.61 0.21
CA ARG A 130 3.34 8.16 0.22
C ARG A 130 2.40 7.44 1.18
N ILE A 131 1.31 8.10 1.50
CA ILE A 131 0.08 7.48 1.98
C ILE A 131 -0.88 7.41 0.79
N GLN A 132 -1.45 6.26 0.57
CA GLN A 132 -2.49 6.02 -0.43
C GLN A 132 -3.80 5.73 0.29
N ILE A 133 -4.86 6.39 -0.12
CA ILE A 133 -6.20 6.23 0.46
C ILE A 133 -7.09 5.68 -0.63
N THR A 134 -7.64 4.50 -0.39
CA THR A 134 -8.46 3.78 -1.36
C THR A 134 -9.84 3.49 -0.75
N PHE A 135 -10.89 3.92 -1.44
CA PHE A 135 -12.25 3.53 -1.08
C PHE A 135 -12.49 2.11 -1.61
N ILE A 136 -12.91 1.22 -0.73
CA ILE A 136 -13.21 -0.17 -1.04
C ILE A 136 -14.67 -0.46 -0.72
N ASN A 137 -15.32 -1.23 -1.58
CA ASN A 137 -16.63 -1.73 -1.25
C ASN A 137 -16.53 -2.60 0.00
N PRO A 138 -17.44 -2.44 0.98
CA PRO A 138 -17.46 -3.35 2.11
C PRO A 138 -17.55 -4.77 1.56
N PRO A 139 -16.85 -5.74 2.18
CA PRO A 139 -16.97 -7.11 1.77
C PRO A 139 -18.46 -7.46 1.81
N HIS A 140 -18.99 -7.90 0.68
CA HIS A 140 -20.32 -8.48 0.69
C HIS A 140 -20.24 -9.67 1.64
N HIS A 141 -20.85 -9.58 2.80
CA HIS A 141 -21.15 -10.73 3.65
C HIS A 141 -22.14 -11.62 2.90
N GLY A 142 -21.74 -12.10 1.72
CA GLY A 142 -22.41 -13.14 1.00
C GLY A 142 -22.31 -14.41 1.85
N LYS A 143 -23.43 -14.99 2.19
CA LYS A 143 -23.55 -16.30 2.79
C LYS A 143 -22.49 -17.24 2.17
N GLY A 144 -21.53 -17.73 3.01
CA GLY A 144 -20.69 -18.87 2.65
C GLY A 144 -19.24 -18.56 2.26
N ARG A 145 -18.48 -17.93 3.13
CA ARG A 145 -17.08 -18.33 3.34
C ARG A 145 -16.97 -18.80 4.79
N SER A 146 -16.91 -20.12 4.97
CA SER A 146 -16.37 -20.70 6.18
C SER A 146 -14.90 -20.29 6.24
N GLY A 147 -14.62 -19.15 6.84
CA GLY A 147 -13.28 -18.83 7.30
C GLY A 147 -12.96 -19.88 8.34
N THR A 148 -11.89 -20.63 8.16
CA THR A 148 -11.24 -21.34 9.25
C THR A 148 -10.76 -20.26 10.20
N ASP A 149 -11.50 -20.04 11.27
CA ASP A 149 -11.03 -19.24 12.39
C ASP A 149 -9.77 -19.90 12.93
N TYR A 150 -8.62 -19.27 12.71
CA TYR A 150 -7.42 -19.61 13.45
C TYR A 150 -7.65 -19.20 14.89
N GLN A 151 -8.08 -20.15 15.72
CA GLN A 151 -7.98 -19.98 17.16
C GLN A 151 -6.50 -20.23 17.52
N GLU A 152 -5.82 -19.18 17.97
CA GLU A 152 -4.58 -19.35 18.69
C GLU A 152 -4.90 -20.15 19.95
N SER A 153 -4.43 -21.38 20.00
CA SER A 153 -4.44 -22.16 21.23
C SER A 153 -3.40 -21.54 22.16
N GLU A 154 -3.86 -20.83 23.17
CA GLU A 154 -3.03 -20.47 24.33
C GLU A 154 -2.54 -21.76 25.00
N ASN A 155 -1.24 -22.01 24.93
CA ASN A 155 -0.49 -22.92 25.80
C ASN A 155 0.44 -22.12 26.68
#